data_0c26844ffc5c09103965ce56eaa88449
#
_entry.id   0c26844ffc5c09103965ce56eaa88449
#
_cell.length_a   1.000
_cell.length_b   1.000
_cell.length_c   1.000
_cell.angle_alpha   90.00
_cell.angle_beta   90.00
_cell.angle_gamma   90.00
#
_symmetry.space_group_name_H-M   'P 1'
#
loop_
_entity.id
_entity.type
_entity.pdbx_description
1 polymer ?
#
loop_
_entity_poly.entity_id
_entity_poly.type
_entity_poly.pdbx_seq_one_letter_code
_entity_poly.pdbx_strand_id
1 'polypeptide(L)'
;VYLTGAVNRKGPFALPPEVEAMNIVELISMSGGFTDIARKNKVYVTRTFYDDKGRQEQKTFEVDVDSLARGSIKNRNDKFWIYPEDQINVQERLF
;
A
#
# COMPACT_ATOMS: atom_id res chain seq x y z
N VAL A 1 -9.67 1.66 -2.05
CA VAL A 1 -8.27 1.71 -2.50
C VAL A 1 -8.13 0.98 -3.83
N TYR A 2 -7.07 1.26 -4.55
CA TYR A 2 -6.83 0.66 -5.85
C TYR A 2 -5.44 0.03 -5.88
N LEU A 3 -5.37 -1.25 -6.24
CA LEU A 3 -4.12 -2.01 -6.30
C LEU A 3 -3.71 -2.24 -7.74
N THR A 4 -2.44 -1.93 -8.04
CA THR A 4 -1.86 -2.15 -9.36
C THR A 4 -0.48 -2.80 -9.26
N GLY A 5 0.01 -3.30 -10.36
CA GLY A 5 1.35 -3.89 -10.44
C GLY A 5 1.41 -5.34 -10.03
N ALA A 6 2.46 -5.71 -9.31
CA ALA A 6 2.80 -7.10 -9.05
C ALA A 6 2.11 -7.68 -7.82
N VAL A 7 0.80 -7.62 -7.80
CA VAL A 7 -0.05 -8.29 -6.80
C VAL A 7 -0.98 -9.26 -7.51
N ASN A 8 -1.40 -10.31 -6.81
CA ASN A 8 -2.21 -11.34 -7.43
C ASN A 8 -3.63 -10.89 -7.77
N ARG A 9 -4.20 -10.00 -6.97
CA ARG A 9 -5.52 -9.43 -7.24
C ARG A 9 -5.42 -7.93 -7.41
N LYS A 10 -5.31 -7.51 -8.67
CA LYS A 10 -5.28 -6.10 -9.03
C LYS A 10 -6.69 -5.54 -9.07
N GLY A 11 -6.80 -4.23 -8.89
CA GLY A 11 -8.03 -3.50 -9.08
C GLY A 11 -8.54 -2.89 -7.78
N PRO A 12 -9.82 -2.50 -7.78
CA PRO A 12 -10.40 -1.88 -6.59
C PRO A 12 -10.53 -2.87 -5.44
N PHE A 13 -10.24 -2.40 -4.24
CA PHE A 13 -10.41 -3.17 -3.01
C PHE A 13 -11.15 -2.28 -2.01
N ALA A 14 -12.29 -2.75 -1.55
CA ALA A 14 -13.07 -2.00 -0.57
C ALA A 14 -12.57 -2.31 0.83
N LEU A 15 -12.22 -1.27 1.58
CA LEU A 15 -11.91 -1.44 3.00
C LEU A 15 -13.20 -1.81 3.74
N PRO A 16 -13.11 -2.66 4.78
CA PRO A 16 -14.28 -2.94 5.61
C PRO A 16 -14.88 -1.65 6.15
N PRO A 17 -16.21 -1.51 6.17
CA PRO A 17 -16.83 -0.25 6.56
C PRO A 17 -16.59 0.15 8.01
N GLU A 18 -16.23 -0.79 8.87
CA GLU A 18 -15.95 -0.54 10.28
C GLU A 18 -14.51 -0.10 10.56
N VAL A 19 -13.65 -0.07 9.55
CA VAL A 19 -12.26 0.34 9.75
C VAL A 19 -11.97 1.63 8.96
N GLU A 20 -11.21 2.54 9.59
CA GLU A 20 -10.81 3.79 8.95
C GLU A 20 -9.57 3.62 8.10
N ALA A 21 -8.73 2.64 8.45
CA ALA A 21 -7.47 2.39 7.77
C ALA A 21 -7.08 0.92 7.94
N MET A 22 -6.26 0.42 7.03
CA MET A 22 -5.78 -0.95 7.08
C MET A 22 -4.26 -0.95 6.94
N ASN A 23 -3.58 -1.83 7.67
CA ASN A 23 -2.14 -2.03 7.53
C ASN A 23 -1.84 -2.54 6.11
N ILE A 24 -0.84 -1.95 5.45
CA ILE A 24 -0.49 -2.32 4.08
C ILE A 24 -0.12 -3.80 3.94
N VAL A 25 0.55 -4.37 4.93
CA VAL A 25 0.90 -5.80 4.91
C VAL A 25 -0.35 -6.66 4.88
N GLU A 26 -1.33 -6.33 5.71
CA GLU A 26 -2.60 -7.04 5.77
C GLU A 26 -3.38 -6.88 4.46
N LEU A 27 -3.43 -5.67 3.92
CA LEU A 27 -4.13 -5.39 2.67
C LEU A 27 -3.58 -6.25 1.53
N ILE A 28 -2.26 -6.30 1.38
CA ILE A 28 -1.63 -7.07 0.32
C ILE A 28 -1.89 -8.55 0.53
N SER A 29 -1.84 -9.04 1.75
CA SER A 29 -2.15 -10.44 2.07
C SER A 29 -3.58 -10.79 1.67
N MET A 30 -4.53 -9.92 1.97
CA MET A 30 -5.93 -10.13 1.60
C MET A 30 -6.15 -10.06 0.08
N SER A 31 -5.25 -9.42 -0.64
CA SER A 31 -5.29 -9.34 -2.10
C SER A 31 -4.57 -10.50 -2.78
N GLY A 32 -4.31 -11.58 -2.05
CA GLY A 32 -3.65 -12.77 -2.58
C GLY A 32 -2.13 -12.70 -2.57
N GLY A 33 -1.56 -11.66 -1.98
CA GLY A 33 -0.12 -11.50 -1.85
C GLY A 33 0.57 -10.95 -3.10
N PHE A 34 1.88 -10.84 -3.01
CA PHE A 34 2.73 -10.42 -4.12
C PHE A 34 2.87 -11.53 -5.16
N THR A 35 3.08 -11.13 -6.41
CA THR A 35 3.52 -12.08 -7.44
C THR A 35 5.00 -12.43 -7.23
N ASP A 36 5.49 -13.44 -7.96
CA ASP A 36 6.88 -13.89 -7.84
C ASP A 36 7.90 -12.84 -8.26
N ILE A 37 7.49 -11.89 -9.10
CA ILE A 37 8.38 -10.85 -9.63
C ILE A 37 8.21 -9.51 -8.92
N ALA A 38 7.48 -9.48 -7.82
CA ALA A 38 7.24 -8.24 -7.10
C ALA A 38 8.49 -7.72 -6.38
N ARG A 39 8.69 -6.41 -6.43
CA ARG A 39 9.67 -5.74 -5.60
C ARG A 39 8.99 -5.36 -4.28
N LYS A 40 9.09 -6.24 -3.30
CA LYS A 40 8.39 -6.08 -2.01
C LYS A 40 8.91 -4.89 -1.20
N ASN A 41 10.11 -4.42 -1.52
CA ASN A 41 10.74 -3.29 -0.84
C ASN A 41 10.48 -1.95 -1.53
N LYS A 42 9.77 -1.95 -2.65
CA LYS A 42 9.45 -0.72 -3.38
C LYS A 42 7.99 -0.70 -3.80
N VAL A 43 7.16 -0.44 -2.81
CA VAL A 43 5.71 -0.28 -3.02
C VAL A 43 5.40 1.20 -2.90
N TYR A 44 4.74 1.75 -3.89
CA TYR A 44 4.40 3.16 -3.91
C TYR A 44 2.94 3.36 -3.55
N VAL A 45 2.69 4.22 -2.59
CA VAL A 45 1.33 4.58 -2.19
C VAL A 45 1.12 6.04 -2.53
N THR A 46 0.18 6.32 -3.40
CA THR A 46 -0.18 7.69 -3.76
C THR A 46 -1.47 8.07 -3.03
N ARG A 47 -1.39 9.16 -2.30
CA ARG A 47 -2.50 9.66 -1.49
C ARG A 47 -2.87 11.06 -1.91
N THR A 48 -4.18 11.30 -1.98
CA THR A 48 -4.71 12.61 -2.33
C THR A 48 -5.07 13.36 -1.07
N PHE A 49 -4.59 14.59 -0.97
CA PHE A 49 -4.91 15.51 0.11
C PHE A 49 -5.71 16.68 -0.46
N TYR A 50 -6.59 17.22 0.35
CA TYR A 50 -7.38 18.40 -0.01
C TYR A 50 -7.03 19.52 0.95
N ASP A 51 -6.79 20.73 0.41
CA ASP A 51 -6.55 21.89 1.25
C ASP A 51 -7.87 22.55 1.66
N ASP A 52 -7.80 23.64 2.42
CA ASP A 52 -8.97 24.36 2.91
C ASP A 52 -9.84 24.91 1.80
N LYS A 53 -9.29 25.08 0.60
CA LYS A 53 -9.98 25.60 -0.57
C LYS A 53 -10.47 24.48 -1.50
N GLY A 54 -10.32 23.23 -1.07
CA GLY A 54 -10.70 22.08 -1.88
C GLY A 54 -9.75 21.72 -2.99
N ARG A 55 -8.56 22.33 -3.05
CA ARG A 55 -7.57 21.98 -4.05
C ARG A 55 -6.93 20.64 -3.71
N GLN A 56 -6.68 19.85 -4.73
CA GLN A 56 -6.07 18.53 -4.57
C GLN A 56 -4.56 18.62 -4.65
N GLU A 57 -3.92 17.85 -3.78
CA GLU A 57 -2.49 17.63 -3.83
C GLU A 57 -2.24 16.15 -3.63
N GLN A 58 -1.39 15.55 -4.47
CA GLN A 58 -1.04 14.14 -4.35
C GLN A 58 0.38 14.00 -3.83
N LYS A 59 0.57 13.03 -2.94
CA LYS A 59 1.89 12.64 -2.44
C LYS A 59 2.07 11.16 -2.61
N THR A 60 3.27 10.76 -3.03
CA THR A 60 3.63 9.36 -3.19
C THR A 60 4.66 8.98 -2.14
N PHE A 61 4.35 7.90 -1.43
CA PHE A 61 5.23 7.33 -0.40
C PHE A 61 5.85 6.05 -0.92
N GLU A 62 7.15 5.88 -0.72
CA GLU A 62 7.81 4.61 -0.98
C GLU A 62 7.80 3.80 0.31
N VAL A 63 7.31 2.57 0.24
CA VAL A 63 7.13 1.72 1.41
C VAL A 63 7.87 0.41 1.20
N ASP A 64 8.71 0.04 2.17
CA ASP A 64 9.37 -1.27 2.19
C ASP A 64 8.47 -2.25 2.94
N VAL A 65 7.55 -2.87 2.20
CA VAL A 65 6.58 -3.79 2.78
C VAL A 65 7.26 -5.06 3.29
N ASP A 66 8.34 -5.47 2.64
CA ASP A 66 9.08 -6.65 3.06
C ASP A 66 9.63 -6.49 4.48
N SER A 67 10.23 -5.33 4.78
CA SER A 67 10.71 -5.03 6.13
C SER A 67 9.58 -4.98 7.16
N LEU A 68 8.46 -4.36 6.79
CA LEU A 68 7.30 -4.29 7.69
C LEU A 68 6.75 -5.68 7.99
N ALA A 69 6.67 -6.53 6.97
CA ALA A 69 6.15 -7.89 7.11
C ALA A 69 7.04 -8.77 7.97
N ARG A 70 8.36 -8.55 7.91
CA ARG A 70 9.32 -9.32 8.72
C ARG A 70 9.33 -8.89 10.19
N GLY A 71 8.74 -7.75 10.51
CA GLY A 71 8.77 -7.25 11.87
C GLY A 71 10.18 -6.88 12.31
N SER A 72 10.92 -6.15 11.48
CA SER A 72 12.27 -5.70 11.81
C SER A 72 12.30 -5.09 13.21
N ILE A 73 13.32 -5.42 13.99
CA ILE A 73 13.46 -4.92 15.36
C ILE A 73 13.45 -3.39 15.40
N LYS A 74 14.06 -2.76 14.41
CA LYS A 74 14.10 -1.30 14.34
C LYS A 74 12.73 -0.70 14.07
N ASN A 75 11.86 -1.45 13.40
CA ASN A 75 10.58 -0.95 12.89
C ASN A 75 9.39 -1.75 13.38
N ARG A 76 9.53 -2.51 14.46
CA ARG A 76 8.46 -3.38 14.93
C ARG A 76 7.18 -2.65 15.34
N ASN A 77 7.27 -1.36 15.62
CA ASN A 77 6.12 -0.51 15.90
C ASN A 77 5.70 0.29 14.69
N ASP A 78 6.48 0.21 13.61
CA ASP A 78 6.16 0.94 12.40
C ASP A 78 5.17 0.15 11.58
N LYS A 79 4.08 0.80 11.27
CA LYS A 79 3.06 0.27 10.39
C LYS A 79 2.76 1.34 9.38
N PHE A 80 2.49 0.94 8.16
CA PHE A 80 2.03 1.88 7.15
C PHE A 80 0.54 1.65 6.94
N TRP A 81 -0.24 2.68 7.22
CA TRP A 81 -1.69 2.59 7.14
C TRP A 81 -2.18 3.06 5.79
N ILE A 82 -3.08 2.27 5.22
CA ILE A 82 -3.74 2.58 3.95
C ILE A 82 -5.12 3.12 4.27
N TYR A 83 -5.46 4.25 3.67
CA TYR A 83 -6.74 4.92 3.86
C TYR A 83 -7.57 4.81 2.58
N PRO A 84 -8.89 5.00 2.68
CA PRO A 84 -9.75 5.01 1.49
C PRO A 84 -9.22 5.97 0.42
N GLU A 85 -9.35 5.57 -0.83
CA GLU A 85 -8.91 6.32 -2.02
C GLU A 85 -7.39 6.27 -2.28
N ASP A 86 -6.61 5.62 -1.42
CA ASP A 86 -5.19 5.42 -1.70
C ASP A 86 -5.01 4.55 -2.94
N GLN A 87 -3.98 4.85 -3.72
CA GLN A 87 -3.56 4.05 -4.86
C GLN A 87 -2.24 3.38 -4.52
N ILE A 88 -2.20 2.07 -4.64
CA ILE A 88 -1.01 1.28 -4.29
C ILE A 88 -0.47 0.65 -5.56
N ASN A 89 0.80 0.89 -5.85
CA ASN A 89 1.48 0.30 -6.99
C ASN A 89 2.68 -0.51 -6.53
N VAL A 90 2.68 -1.80 -6.85
CA VAL A 90 3.78 -2.71 -6.54
C VAL A 90 4.65 -2.86 -7.78
N GLN A 91 5.89 -2.45 -7.68
CA GLN A 91 6.83 -2.52 -8.79
C GLN A 91 7.21 -3.97 -9.09
N GLU A 92 7.49 -4.26 -10.36
CA GLU A 92 8.02 -5.54 -10.78
C GLU A 92 9.54 -5.47 -10.83
N ARG A 93 10.17 -6.59 -10.49
CA ARG A 93 11.61 -6.73 -10.70
C ARG A 93 11.83 -6.91 -12.20
N LEU A 94 12.85 -6.25 -12.72
CA LEU A 94 13.21 -6.43 -14.11
C LEU A 94 14.06 -7.69 -14.32
N PHE A 95 14.65 -8.18 -13.25
CA PHE A 95 15.47 -9.39 -13.28
C PHE A 95 15.42 -10.12 -11.96
#